data_209a3dd1e2a5e566bc789009b10513cb
#
_entry.id   209a3dd1e2a5e566bc789009b10513cb
#
_cell.length_a   1.000
_cell.length_b   1.000
_cell.length_c   1.000
_cell.angle_alpha   90.00
_cell.angle_beta   90.00
_cell.angle_gamma   90.00
#
_symmetry.space_group_name_H-M   'P 1'
#
loop_
_entity.id
_entity.type
_entity.pdbx_description
1 polymer ?
#
loop_
_entity_poly.entity_id
_entity_poly.type
_entity_poly.pdbx_seq_one_letter_code
_entity_poly.pdbx_strand_id
1 'polypeptide(L)'
;MANLFTELEQLNKQIPLADILRPKTLDEFLGQTDVVSKNSPLMNLIKSQRLFSLILWGTPGCGKTTLARLIANHVNAQFVELSAVSSGIKDIKETVERANEALRCGQKTILFIDEIHRYSKTQQDVLLPYLEDGTLYLIGSTTENPSFQIAPALISRVQIIRLNPIDDESMEKIINNGFKYLEENHQPIEYDSEVTKFIINNARGDARTALNMVENSYFASNFVNNYRQLTVEILENITQKRNTRYSKQEHYDFASAFQKSLRGSDADAAIYYLAKMIEAGEDPRFISRRLIVCSAEDVGNADVQALNVAINAHKAVEILGLPEARIPLAQAVIYIAKAPKSNQACVAIDKALADIHSGLDFPPPMHLRDSHYKDASKYGFGEGYVYTHDNPDFKQQFLPDELKDKKYL
;
A
#
# COMPACT_ATOMS: atom_id res chain seq x y z
N MET A 1 -15.15 -43.35 -14.10
CA MET A 1 -13.65 -43.20 -14.12
C MET A 1 -13.20 -41.73 -13.97
N ALA A 2 -13.98 -40.71 -14.37
CA ALA A 2 -13.62 -39.31 -14.20
C ALA A 2 -13.58 -38.81 -12.73
N ASN A 3 -14.40 -39.39 -11.83
CA ASN A 3 -14.47 -38.97 -10.41
C ASN A 3 -13.26 -39.41 -9.58
N LEU A 4 -12.66 -40.55 -9.87
CA LEU A 4 -11.55 -41.09 -9.07
C LEU A 4 -10.23 -40.31 -9.27
N PHE A 5 -9.99 -39.81 -10.50
CA PHE A 5 -8.82 -38.98 -10.79
C PHE A 5 -8.98 -37.59 -10.19
N THR A 6 -10.17 -37.03 -10.16
CA THR A 6 -10.45 -35.73 -9.55
C THR A 6 -10.34 -35.78 -8.03
N GLU A 7 -10.76 -36.88 -7.40
CA GLU A 7 -10.58 -37.11 -5.96
C GLU A 7 -9.10 -37.34 -5.59
N LEU A 8 -8.34 -38.10 -6.41
CA LEU A 8 -6.91 -38.31 -6.22
C LEU A 8 -6.08 -37.02 -6.47
N GLU A 9 -6.48 -36.16 -7.40
CA GLU A 9 -5.88 -34.85 -7.59
C GLU A 9 -6.17 -33.88 -6.43
N GLN A 10 -7.34 -33.97 -5.80
CA GLN A 10 -7.68 -33.19 -4.61
C GLN A 10 -6.93 -33.68 -3.36
N LEU A 11 -6.72 -34.99 -3.22
CA LEU A 11 -5.96 -35.61 -2.12
C LEU A 11 -4.46 -35.30 -2.16
N ASN A 12 -3.90 -34.95 -3.33
CA ASN A 12 -2.48 -34.59 -3.50
C ASN A 12 -2.19 -33.10 -3.49
N LYS A 13 -3.20 -32.22 -3.40
CA LYS A 13 -3.00 -30.79 -3.24
C LYS A 13 -2.69 -30.47 -1.77
N GLN A 14 -1.44 -30.20 -1.45
CA GLN A 14 -1.07 -29.59 -0.18
C GLN A 14 -1.64 -28.16 -0.15
N ILE A 15 -2.74 -27.98 0.59
CA ILE A 15 -3.35 -26.67 0.82
C ILE A 15 -2.47 -25.95 1.86
N PRO A 16 -1.95 -24.75 1.58
CA PRO A 16 -1.14 -23.99 2.55
C PRO A 16 -1.91 -23.74 3.87
N LEU A 17 -1.21 -23.80 4.99
CA LEU A 17 -1.78 -23.54 6.32
C LEU A 17 -2.52 -22.19 6.39
N ALA A 18 -2.01 -21.17 5.71
CA ALA A 18 -2.64 -19.86 5.61
C ALA A 18 -4.03 -19.87 4.94
N ASP A 19 -4.30 -20.83 4.06
CA ASP A 19 -5.62 -20.99 3.45
C ASP A 19 -6.55 -21.87 4.29
N ILE A 20 -6.00 -22.88 4.97
CA ILE A 20 -6.74 -23.76 5.89
C ILE A 20 -7.29 -22.95 7.07
N LEU A 21 -6.46 -22.11 7.67
CA LEU A 21 -6.78 -21.31 8.84
C LEU A 21 -7.42 -19.95 8.51
N ARG A 22 -7.85 -19.77 7.27
CA ARG A 22 -8.55 -18.55 6.88
C ARG A 22 -9.85 -18.41 7.69
N PRO A 23 -10.07 -17.30 8.41
CA PRO A 23 -11.29 -17.04 9.15
C PRO A 23 -12.55 -17.29 8.33
N LYS A 24 -13.53 -17.96 8.91
CA LYS A 24 -14.84 -18.29 8.29
C LYS A 24 -15.94 -17.36 8.77
N THR A 25 -15.76 -16.72 9.91
CA THR A 25 -16.68 -15.77 10.52
C THR A 25 -15.97 -14.46 10.86
N LEU A 26 -16.73 -13.37 11.03
CA LEU A 26 -16.19 -12.08 11.45
C LEU A 26 -15.62 -12.11 12.88
N ASP A 27 -16.12 -12.99 13.73
CA ASP A 27 -15.63 -13.15 15.12
C ASP A 27 -14.25 -13.83 15.16
N GLU A 28 -13.93 -14.66 14.17
CA GLU A 28 -12.61 -15.28 14.00
C GLU A 28 -11.57 -14.34 13.37
N PHE A 29 -12.01 -13.19 12.84
CA PHE A 29 -11.13 -12.26 12.15
C PHE A 29 -10.32 -11.43 13.15
N LEU A 30 -9.05 -11.81 13.34
CA LEU A 30 -8.14 -11.19 14.30
C LEU A 30 -7.49 -9.91 13.74
N GLY A 31 -7.24 -8.96 14.63
CA GLY A 31 -6.72 -7.64 14.28
C GLY A 31 -7.80 -6.73 13.71
N GLN A 32 -7.40 -5.55 13.22
CA GLN A 32 -8.26 -4.54 12.59
C GLN A 32 -9.43 -4.08 13.49
N THR A 33 -9.21 -3.98 14.79
CA THR A 33 -10.24 -3.64 15.79
C THR A 33 -11.00 -2.36 15.46
N ASP A 34 -10.33 -1.37 14.85
CA ASP A 34 -10.93 -0.11 14.41
C ASP A 34 -11.96 -0.31 13.28
N VAL A 35 -11.76 -1.34 12.45
CA VAL A 35 -12.57 -1.62 11.27
C VAL A 35 -13.71 -2.61 11.58
N VAL A 36 -13.41 -3.68 12.35
CA VAL A 36 -14.34 -4.79 12.59
C VAL A 36 -14.92 -4.84 14.02
N SER A 37 -14.71 -3.78 14.83
CA SER A 37 -15.37 -3.71 16.15
C SER A 37 -16.89 -3.66 16.01
N LYS A 38 -17.60 -4.19 17.02
CA LYS A 38 -19.07 -4.33 17.00
C LYS A 38 -19.84 -3.04 16.67
N ASN A 39 -19.24 -1.88 16.94
CA ASN A 39 -19.83 -0.55 16.73
C ASN A 39 -19.16 0.23 15.58
N SER A 40 -18.25 -0.38 14.82
CA SER A 40 -17.62 0.30 13.70
C SER A 40 -18.64 0.63 12.58
N PRO A 41 -18.44 1.70 11.81
CA PRO A 41 -19.31 2.04 10.69
C PRO A 41 -19.46 0.89 9.69
N LEU A 42 -18.37 0.16 9.40
CA LEU A 42 -18.39 -0.99 8.51
C LEU A 42 -19.30 -2.11 9.06
N MET A 43 -19.16 -2.45 10.34
CA MET A 43 -19.97 -3.49 10.95
C MET A 43 -21.46 -3.12 11.03
N ASN A 44 -21.76 -1.84 11.24
CA ASN A 44 -23.15 -1.38 11.23
C ASN A 44 -23.77 -1.49 9.82
N LEU A 45 -23.01 -1.18 8.77
CA LEU A 45 -23.44 -1.38 7.38
C LEU A 45 -23.65 -2.86 7.06
N ILE A 46 -22.74 -3.73 7.45
CA ILE A 46 -22.84 -5.18 7.25
C ILE A 46 -24.08 -5.73 7.96
N LYS A 47 -24.31 -5.35 9.22
CA LYS A 47 -25.51 -5.77 9.99
C LYS A 47 -26.83 -5.31 9.38
N SER A 48 -26.83 -4.15 8.71
CA SER A 48 -28.01 -3.65 8.00
C SER A 48 -28.32 -4.40 6.69
N GLN A 49 -27.50 -5.38 6.31
CA GLN A 49 -27.54 -6.15 5.07
C GLN A 49 -27.56 -5.27 3.80
N ARG A 50 -27.10 -4.04 3.93
CA ARG A 50 -26.92 -3.15 2.78
C ARG A 50 -25.54 -3.38 2.18
N LEU A 51 -25.51 -3.72 0.91
CA LEU A 51 -24.29 -3.80 0.13
C LEU A 51 -23.86 -2.40 -0.31
N PHE A 52 -22.55 -2.20 -0.30
CA PHE A 52 -21.90 -0.99 -0.77
C PHE A 52 -20.55 -1.37 -1.36
N SER A 53 -20.06 -0.56 -2.27
CA SER A 53 -18.77 -0.79 -2.88
C SER A 53 -17.65 -0.19 -2.05
N LEU A 54 -16.53 -0.91 -1.94
CA LEU A 54 -15.36 -0.48 -1.15
C LEU A 54 -14.04 -0.78 -1.83
N ILE A 55 -13.03 -0.05 -1.40
CA ILE A 55 -11.62 -0.35 -1.65
C ILE A 55 -10.95 -0.66 -0.31
N LEU A 56 -10.42 -1.86 -0.19
CA LEU A 56 -9.61 -2.30 0.95
C LEU A 56 -8.13 -1.99 0.66
N TRP A 57 -7.57 -1.04 1.38
CA TRP A 57 -6.19 -0.60 1.22
C TRP A 57 -5.33 -1.00 2.41
N GLY A 58 -4.22 -1.67 2.18
CA GLY A 58 -3.29 -2.07 3.24
C GLY A 58 -2.16 -2.96 2.74
N THR A 59 -1.21 -3.27 3.62
CA THR A 59 -0.06 -4.12 3.33
C THR A 59 -0.48 -5.54 2.92
N PRO A 60 0.39 -6.33 2.27
CA PRO A 60 0.13 -7.75 2.03
C PRO A 60 -0.19 -8.48 3.34
N GLY A 61 -1.01 -9.52 3.28
CA GLY A 61 -1.33 -10.39 4.42
C GLY A 61 -2.10 -9.76 5.59
N CYS A 62 -2.55 -8.50 5.52
CA CYS A 62 -3.35 -7.83 6.56
C CYS A 62 -4.83 -8.24 6.59
N GLY A 63 -5.26 -9.16 5.71
CA GLY A 63 -6.61 -9.74 5.73
C GLY A 63 -7.60 -9.17 4.70
N LYS A 64 -7.17 -8.38 3.68
CA LYS A 64 -8.06 -7.77 2.66
C LYS A 64 -9.02 -8.77 2.01
N THR A 65 -8.49 -9.81 1.38
CA THR A 65 -9.28 -10.85 0.69
C THR A 65 -10.16 -11.63 1.66
N THR A 66 -9.66 -11.89 2.87
CA THR A 66 -10.42 -12.57 3.94
C THR A 66 -11.61 -11.73 4.35
N LEU A 67 -11.42 -10.45 4.64
CA LEU A 67 -12.51 -9.53 5.00
C LEU A 67 -13.56 -9.42 3.89
N ALA A 68 -13.14 -9.33 2.62
CA ALA A 68 -14.05 -9.29 1.48
C ALA A 68 -14.95 -10.53 1.42
N ARG A 69 -14.40 -11.72 1.62
CA ARG A 69 -15.15 -12.98 1.66
C ARG A 69 -16.10 -13.05 2.85
N LEU A 70 -15.65 -12.60 4.03
CA LEU A 70 -16.49 -12.57 5.24
C LEU A 70 -17.68 -11.62 5.08
N ILE A 71 -17.49 -10.47 4.46
CA ILE A 71 -18.57 -9.53 4.12
C ILE A 71 -19.58 -10.23 3.19
N ALA A 72 -19.12 -10.85 2.10
CA ALA A 72 -19.98 -11.50 1.14
C ALA A 72 -20.82 -12.63 1.78
N ASN A 73 -20.19 -13.45 2.61
CA ASN A 73 -20.87 -14.54 3.34
C ASN A 73 -21.93 -13.99 4.30
N HIS A 74 -21.61 -12.91 5.03
CA HIS A 74 -22.54 -12.33 6.00
C HIS A 74 -23.81 -11.75 5.34
N VAL A 75 -23.68 -11.16 4.16
CA VAL A 75 -24.81 -10.57 3.43
C VAL A 75 -25.43 -11.55 2.42
N ASN A 76 -25.01 -12.81 2.42
CA ASN A 76 -25.48 -13.88 1.52
C ASN A 76 -25.42 -13.48 0.03
N ALA A 77 -24.33 -12.81 -0.37
CA ALA A 77 -24.08 -12.41 -1.76
C ALA A 77 -23.20 -13.45 -2.48
N GLN A 78 -23.41 -13.60 -3.78
CA GLN A 78 -22.49 -14.35 -4.61
C GLN A 78 -21.13 -13.62 -4.66
N PHE A 79 -20.04 -14.33 -4.39
CA PHE A 79 -18.69 -13.79 -4.40
C PHE A 79 -17.97 -14.24 -5.66
N VAL A 80 -17.62 -13.30 -6.52
CA VAL A 80 -16.82 -13.55 -7.73
C VAL A 80 -15.48 -12.85 -7.59
N GLU A 81 -14.40 -13.61 -7.75
CA GLU A 81 -13.04 -13.11 -7.59
C GLU A 81 -12.34 -12.98 -8.94
N LEU A 82 -11.82 -11.81 -9.23
CA LEU A 82 -10.95 -11.54 -10.37
C LEU A 82 -9.60 -11.00 -9.87
N SER A 83 -8.52 -11.42 -10.51
CA SER A 83 -7.20 -10.83 -10.30
C SER A 83 -6.91 -9.83 -11.40
N ALA A 84 -6.65 -8.57 -11.05
CA ALA A 84 -6.34 -7.54 -12.03
C ALA A 84 -5.05 -7.81 -12.83
N VAL A 85 -4.21 -8.75 -12.36
CA VAL A 85 -3.00 -9.17 -13.07
C VAL A 85 -3.32 -10.09 -14.25
N SER A 86 -4.35 -10.95 -14.12
CA SER A 86 -4.67 -12.00 -15.11
C SER A 86 -6.00 -11.82 -15.82
N SER A 87 -6.87 -10.91 -15.37
CA SER A 87 -8.20 -10.67 -15.95
C SER A 87 -8.28 -9.33 -16.69
N GLY A 88 -9.24 -9.24 -17.61
CA GLY A 88 -9.45 -8.07 -18.46
C GLY A 88 -10.92 -7.66 -18.60
N ILE A 89 -11.21 -6.77 -19.54
CA ILE A 89 -12.58 -6.26 -19.79
C ILE A 89 -13.56 -7.38 -20.12
N LYS A 90 -13.08 -8.44 -20.79
CA LYS A 90 -13.91 -9.59 -21.14
C LYS A 90 -14.43 -10.29 -19.89
N ASP A 91 -13.54 -10.56 -18.94
CA ASP A 91 -13.88 -11.25 -17.69
C ASP A 91 -14.85 -10.43 -16.83
N ILE A 92 -14.69 -9.10 -16.84
CA ILE A 92 -15.63 -8.18 -16.19
C ILE A 92 -17.02 -8.32 -16.82
N LYS A 93 -17.12 -8.30 -18.16
CA LYS A 93 -18.41 -8.42 -18.86
C LYS A 93 -19.09 -9.76 -18.63
N GLU A 94 -18.35 -10.86 -18.67
CA GLU A 94 -18.87 -12.19 -18.34
C GLU A 94 -19.38 -12.26 -16.89
N THR A 95 -18.70 -11.59 -15.96
CA THR A 95 -19.14 -11.48 -14.56
C THR A 95 -20.44 -10.68 -14.45
N VAL A 96 -20.56 -9.60 -15.21
CA VAL A 96 -21.80 -8.79 -15.27
C VAL A 96 -22.98 -9.59 -15.79
N GLU A 97 -22.80 -10.37 -16.85
CA GLU A 97 -23.85 -11.23 -17.40
C GLU A 97 -24.37 -12.21 -16.34
N ARG A 98 -23.45 -12.90 -15.63
CA ARG A 98 -23.79 -13.81 -14.52
C ARG A 98 -24.46 -13.08 -13.35
N ALA A 99 -24.01 -11.87 -13.03
CA ALA A 99 -24.61 -11.06 -11.99
C ALA A 99 -26.06 -10.63 -12.34
N ASN A 100 -26.33 -10.30 -13.59
CA ASN A 100 -27.67 -10.01 -14.05
C ASN A 100 -28.61 -11.23 -13.94
N GLU A 101 -28.10 -12.44 -14.23
CA GLU A 101 -28.86 -13.69 -14.07
C GLU A 101 -29.12 -13.95 -12.58
N ALA A 102 -28.13 -13.80 -11.71
CA ALA A 102 -28.26 -13.96 -10.27
C ALA A 102 -29.28 -12.96 -9.68
N LEU A 103 -29.24 -11.70 -10.15
CA LEU A 103 -30.14 -10.65 -9.68
C LEU A 103 -31.62 -10.96 -10.03
N ARG A 104 -31.88 -11.59 -11.17
CA ARG A 104 -33.26 -12.08 -11.54
C ARG A 104 -33.78 -13.13 -10.57
N CYS A 105 -32.85 -13.88 -9.91
CA CYS A 105 -33.17 -14.84 -8.87
C CYS A 105 -33.15 -14.21 -7.45
N GLY A 106 -33.03 -12.89 -7.34
CA GLY A 106 -32.98 -12.17 -6.07
C GLY A 106 -31.63 -12.25 -5.35
N GLN A 107 -30.57 -12.77 -6.01
CA GLN A 107 -29.24 -12.90 -5.43
C GLN A 107 -28.35 -11.75 -5.91
N LYS A 108 -27.71 -11.06 -4.96
CA LYS A 108 -26.77 -9.97 -5.22
C LYS A 108 -25.36 -10.53 -5.48
N THR A 109 -24.57 -9.82 -6.26
CA THR A 109 -23.18 -10.22 -6.59
C THR A 109 -22.18 -9.20 -6.10
N ILE A 110 -21.18 -9.67 -5.34
CA ILE A 110 -19.98 -8.94 -4.99
C ILE A 110 -18.87 -9.38 -5.93
N LEU A 111 -18.35 -8.43 -6.71
CA LEU A 111 -17.16 -8.60 -7.51
C LEU A 111 -15.95 -8.17 -6.68
N PHE A 112 -15.08 -9.12 -6.32
CA PHE A 112 -13.81 -8.85 -5.69
C PHE A 112 -12.72 -8.74 -6.76
N ILE A 113 -12.00 -7.62 -6.78
CA ILE A 113 -10.86 -7.42 -7.67
C ILE A 113 -9.60 -7.29 -6.83
N ASP A 114 -8.74 -8.31 -6.91
CA ASP A 114 -7.45 -8.28 -6.23
C ASP A 114 -6.46 -7.43 -7.02
N GLU A 115 -5.71 -6.59 -6.30
CA GLU A 115 -4.75 -5.62 -6.83
C GLU A 115 -5.35 -4.68 -7.90
N ILE A 116 -6.53 -4.10 -7.62
CA ILE A 116 -7.32 -3.27 -8.55
C ILE A 116 -6.50 -2.13 -9.19
N HIS A 117 -5.44 -1.66 -8.54
CA HIS A 117 -4.53 -0.65 -9.09
C HIS A 117 -3.78 -1.10 -10.35
N ARG A 118 -3.76 -2.41 -10.64
CA ARG A 118 -3.20 -2.97 -11.88
C ARG A 118 -4.11 -2.78 -13.09
N TYR A 119 -5.39 -2.54 -12.88
CA TYR A 119 -6.29 -2.19 -13.96
C TYR A 119 -6.00 -0.77 -14.47
N SER A 120 -5.94 -0.61 -15.79
CA SER A 120 -5.92 0.71 -16.43
C SER A 120 -7.19 1.51 -16.08
N LYS A 121 -7.12 2.83 -16.19
CA LYS A 121 -8.29 3.69 -15.96
C LYS A 121 -9.49 3.27 -16.81
N THR A 122 -9.27 2.91 -18.08
CA THR A 122 -10.33 2.40 -18.97
C THR A 122 -10.97 1.12 -18.44
N GLN A 123 -10.21 0.20 -17.86
CA GLN A 123 -10.77 -1.02 -17.26
C GLN A 123 -11.56 -0.71 -15.98
N GLN A 124 -11.09 0.25 -15.19
CA GLN A 124 -11.82 0.73 -14.01
C GLN A 124 -13.14 1.43 -14.41
N ASP A 125 -13.13 2.22 -15.48
CA ASP A 125 -14.32 2.94 -15.95
C ASP A 125 -15.42 1.98 -16.45
N VAL A 126 -15.07 0.81 -16.98
CA VAL A 126 -16.04 -0.22 -17.38
C VAL A 126 -16.93 -0.68 -16.23
N LEU A 127 -16.47 -0.58 -14.99
CA LEU A 127 -17.24 -0.98 -13.81
C LEU A 127 -18.33 0.04 -13.43
N LEU A 128 -18.15 1.32 -13.78
CA LEU A 128 -18.99 2.42 -13.29
C LEU A 128 -20.49 2.24 -13.54
N PRO A 129 -20.97 1.90 -14.75
CA PRO A 129 -22.40 1.72 -15.00
C PRO A 129 -23.04 0.66 -14.10
N TYR A 130 -22.33 -0.45 -13.86
CA TYR A 130 -22.83 -1.59 -13.09
C TYR A 130 -22.81 -1.37 -11.58
N LEU A 131 -21.99 -0.41 -11.12
CA LEU A 131 -22.00 0.05 -9.72
C LEU A 131 -23.13 1.06 -9.48
N GLU A 132 -23.45 1.87 -10.49
CA GLU A 132 -24.52 2.89 -10.42
C GLU A 132 -25.91 2.25 -10.45
N ASP A 133 -26.12 1.24 -11.30
CA ASP A 133 -27.41 0.55 -11.41
C ASP A 133 -27.60 -0.56 -10.38
N GLY A 134 -26.57 -0.88 -9.58
CA GLY A 134 -26.62 -1.89 -8.53
C GLY A 134 -26.56 -3.34 -9.03
N THR A 135 -26.20 -3.56 -10.30
CA THR A 135 -25.96 -4.91 -10.85
C THR A 135 -24.81 -5.61 -10.15
N LEU A 136 -23.74 -4.85 -9.82
CA LEU A 136 -22.56 -5.32 -9.09
C LEU A 136 -22.29 -4.45 -7.88
N TYR A 137 -21.71 -5.08 -6.85
CA TYR A 137 -21.06 -4.39 -5.73
C TYR A 137 -19.57 -4.71 -5.79
N LEU A 138 -18.72 -3.68 -5.80
CA LEU A 138 -17.28 -3.85 -5.92
C LEU A 138 -16.63 -3.91 -4.53
N ILE A 139 -15.77 -4.89 -4.32
CA ILE A 139 -14.74 -4.84 -3.28
C ILE A 139 -13.38 -4.93 -3.97
N GLY A 140 -12.69 -3.81 -4.10
CA GLY A 140 -11.32 -3.80 -4.61
C GLY A 140 -10.29 -3.96 -3.49
N SER A 141 -9.20 -4.70 -3.73
CA SER A 141 -8.05 -4.70 -2.85
C SER A 141 -6.87 -4.00 -3.49
N THR A 142 -6.05 -3.32 -2.70
CA THR A 142 -4.81 -2.69 -3.18
C THR A 142 -3.78 -2.54 -2.07
N THR A 143 -2.52 -2.63 -2.43
CA THR A 143 -1.38 -2.27 -1.58
C THR A 143 -0.92 -0.82 -1.80
N GLU A 144 -1.32 -0.21 -2.92
CA GLU A 144 -0.96 1.16 -3.29
C GLU A 144 -1.98 2.17 -2.77
N ASN A 145 -1.56 3.44 -2.63
CA ASN A 145 -2.48 4.49 -2.18
C ASN A 145 -3.58 4.73 -3.24
N PRO A 146 -4.87 4.50 -2.88
CA PRO A 146 -5.98 4.62 -3.82
C PRO A 146 -6.09 5.99 -4.49
N SER A 147 -5.74 7.07 -3.79
CA SER A 147 -5.83 8.43 -4.30
C SER A 147 -4.98 8.70 -5.54
N PHE A 148 -3.93 7.90 -5.77
CA PHE A 148 -3.04 8.05 -6.93
C PHE A 148 -3.31 7.03 -8.03
N GLN A 149 -3.84 5.86 -7.68
CA GLN A 149 -3.92 4.72 -8.58
C GLN A 149 -5.32 4.43 -9.09
N ILE A 150 -6.34 4.82 -8.33
CA ILE A 150 -7.74 4.56 -8.70
C ILE A 150 -8.32 5.77 -9.45
N ALA A 151 -9.14 5.51 -10.45
CA ALA A 151 -9.80 6.56 -11.22
C ALA A 151 -10.69 7.43 -10.32
N PRO A 152 -10.65 8.77 -10.40
CA PRO A 152 -11.47 9.64 -9.56
C PRO A 152 -12.97 9.34 -9.65
N ALA A 153 -13.46 8.96 -10.83
CA ALA A 153 -14.84 8.54 -11.04
C ALA A 153 -15.22 7.29 -10.23
N LEU A 154 -14.30 6.35 -10.04
CA LEU A 154 -14.50 5.16 -9.21
C LEU A 154 -14.41 5.52 -7.73
N ILE A 155 -13.45 6.36 -7.33
CA ILE A 155 -13.28 6.81 -5.93
C ILE A 155 -14.57 7.48 -5.40
N SER A 156 -15.25 8.27 -6.23
CA SER A 156 -16.50 8.94 -5.83
C SER A 156 -17.68 7.99 -5.54
N ARG A 157 -17.56 6.71 -5.89
CA ARG A 157 -18.62 5.68 -5.80
C ARG A 157 -18.29 4.55 -4.81
N VAL A 158 -17.12 4.61 -4.20
CA VAL A 158 -16.66 3.58 -3.26
C VAL A 158 -16.22 4.17 -1.94
N GLN A 159 -16.29 3.41 -0.87
CA GLN A 159 -15.69 3.78 0.40
C GLN A 159 -14.27 3.19 0.49
N ILE A 160 -13.31 3.99 0.92
CA ILE A 160 -11.94 3.52 1.14
C ILE A 160 -11.80 3.12 2.60
N ILE A 161 -11.41 1.87 2.84
CA ILE A 161 -11.13 1.33 4.16
C ILE A 161 -9.66 0.96 4.23
N ARG A 162 -8.95 1.59 5.15
CA ARG A 162 -7.55 1.27 5.41
C ARG A 162 -7.47 0.14 6.42
N LEU A 163 -6.72 -0.90 6.07
CA LEU A 163 -6.34 -1.99 6.97
C LEU A 163 -4.88 -1.81 7.38
N ASN A 164 -4.64 -1.85 8.67
CA ASN A 164 -3.30 -1.75 9.24
C ASN A 164 -2.57 -3.11 9.17
N PRO A 165 -1.23 -3.16 9.25
CA PRO A 165 -0.54 -4.40 9.55
C PRO A 165 -1.13 -5.03 10.81
N ILE A 166 -1.19 -6.37 10.87
CA ILE A 166 -1.72 -7.06 12.05
C ILE A 166 -0.81 -6.78 13.24
N ASP A 167 -1.39 -6.39 14.37
CA ASP A 167 -0.68 -6.10 15.61
C ASP A 167 -0.06 -7.38 16.20
N ASP A 168 0.93 -7.19 17.07
CA ASP A 168 1.73 -8.30 17.61
C ASP A 168 0.88 -9.26 18.47
N GLU A 169 -0.12 -8.75 19.22
CA GLU A 169 -1.01 -9.59 20.03
C GLU A 169 -1.92 -10.49 19.16
N SER A 170 -2.49 -9.90 18.10
CA SER A 170 -3.30 -10.65 17.13
C SER A 170 -2.44 -11.64 16.34
N MET A 171 -1.21 -11.25 16.00
CA MET A 171 -0.27 -12.12 15.30
C MET A 171 0.13 -13.33 16.14
N GLU A 172 0.38 -13.14 17.43
CA GLU A 172 0.67 -14.22 18.35
C GLU A 172 -0.48 -15.26 18.40
N LYS A 173 -1.72 -14.77 18.45
CA LYS A 173 -2.91 -15.65 18.40
C LYS A 173 -2.98 -16.45 17.09
N ILE A 174 -2.67 -15.80 15.95
CA ILE A 174 -2.64 -16.47 14.63
C ILE A 174 -1.57 -17.56 14.60
N ILE A 175 -0.36 -17.27 15.09
CA ILE A 175 0.75 -18.23 15.17
C ILE A 175 0.38 -19.42 16.05
N ASN A 176 -0.15 -19.15 17.23
CA ASN A 176 -0.55 -20.21 18.18
C ASN A 176 -1.67 -21.09 17.60
N ASN A 177 -2.65 -20.51 16.90
CA ASN A 177 -3.66 -21.26 16.18
C ASN A 177 -3.03 -22.15 15.08
N GLY A 178 -1.98 -21.64 14.41
CA GLY A 178 -1.22 -22.38 13.41
C GLY A 178 -0.54 -23.61 13.99
N PHE A 179 0.22 -23.46 15.07
CA PHE A 179 0.88 -24.56 15.74
C PHE A 179 -0.14 -25.55 16.31
N LYS A 180 -1.19 -25.07 16.96
CA LYS A 180 -2.27 -25.92 17.49
C LYS A 180 -2.90 -26.80 16.39
N TYR A 181 -3.22 -26.22 15.24
CA TYR A 181 -3.76 -26.99 14.11
C TYR A 181 -2.80 -28.08 13.65
N LEU A 182 -1.49 -27.78 13.58
CA LEU A 182 -0.48 -28.74 13.17
C LEU A 182 -0.30 -29.86 14.21
N GLU A 183 -0.37 -29.55 15.51
CA GLU A 183 -0.35 -30.53 16.57
C GLU A 183 -1.56 -31.49 16.53
N GLU A 184 -2.77 -30.94 16.32
CA GLU A 184 -3.99 -31.72 16.25
C GLU A 184 -4.03 -32.69 15.04
N ASN A 185 -3.35 -32.33 13.96
CA ASN A 185 -3.36 -33.12 12.70
C ASN A 185 -2.07 -33.94 12.47
N HIS A 186 -1.01 -33.69 13.24
CA HIS A 186 0.29 -34.36 13.10
C HIS A 186 0.88 -34.75 14.47
N GLN A 187 2.07 -34.27 14.81
CA GLN A 187 2.76 -34.57 16.07
C GLN A 187 2.81 -33.35 16.98
N PRO A 188 2.89 -33.55 18.30
CA PRO A 188 3.11 -32.48 19.26
C PRO A 188 4.42 -31.72 18.95
N ILE A 189 4.45 -30.43 19.26
CA ILE A 189 5.63 -29.58 19.06
C ILE A 189 5.94 -28.80 20.36
N GLU A 190 7.21 -28.75 20.72
CA GLU A 190 7.72 -27.88 21.78
C GLU A 190 8.49 -26.72 21.18
N TYR A 191 8.19 -25.52 21.61
CA TYR A 191 8.88 -24.27 21.24
C TYR A 191 8.77 -23.26 22.38
N ASP A 192 9.71 -22.34 22.43
CA ASP A 192 9.72 -21.26 23.41
C ASP A 192 9.11 -19.95 22.86
N SER A 193 8.97 -18.95 23.74
CA SER A 193 8.44 -17.64 23.37
C SER A 193 9.33 -16.87 22.37
N GLU A 194 10.61 -17.21 22.27
CA GLU A 194 11.53 -16.58 21.34
C GLU A 194 11.22 -16.99 19.89
N VAL A 195 10.76 -18.21 19.67
CA VAL A 195 10.26 -18.71 18.38
C VAL A 195 9.07 -17.85 17.90
N THR A 196 8.09 -17.64 18.76
CA THR A 196 6.92 -16.79 18.43
C THR A 196 7.32 -15.36 18.15
N LYS A 197 8.18 -14.76 18.98
CA LYS A 197 8.72 -13.42 18.76
C LYS A 197 9.51 -13.30 17.45
N PHE A 198 10.30 -14.32 17.13
CA PHE A 198 11.04 -14.36 15.87
C PHE A 198 10.09 -14.34 14.67
N ILE A 199 9.02 -15.14 14.69
CA ILE A 199 8.02 -15.18 13.62
C ILE A 199 7.31 -13.83 13.51
N ILE A 200 6.84 -13.23 14.62
CA ILE A 200 6.18 -11.91 14.64
C ILE A 200 7.08 -10.84 13.99
N ASN A 201 8.33 -10.75 14.43
CA ASN A 201 9.29 -9.76 13.93
C ASN A 201 9.58 -9.91 12.43
N ASN A 202 9.61 -11.14 11.92
CA ASN A 202 9.87 -11.41 10.52
C ASN A 202 8.62 -11.28 9.63
N ALA A 203 7.44 -11.59 10.14
CA ALA A 203 6.16 -11.46 9.44
C ALA A 203 5.72 -10.01 9.26
N ARG A 204 6.11 -9.09 10.16
CA ARG A 204 5.84 -7.64 10.07
C ARG A 204 4.36 -7.32 9.81
N GLY A 205 3.46 -8.01 10.49
CA GLY A 205 2.02 -7.84 10.34
C GLY A 205 1.38 -8.54 9.13
N ASP A 206 2.11 -9.41 8.44
CA ASP A 206 1.61 -10.27 7.35
C ASP A 206 1.31 -11.67 7.89
N ALA A 207 0.02 -12.00 8.08
CA ALA A 207 -0.44 -13.30 8.59
C ALA A 207 -0.08 -14.46 7.65
N ARG A 208 -0.06 -14.24 6.33
CA ARG A 208 0.30 -15.29 5.38
C ARG A 208 1.76 -15.67 5.52
N THR A 209 2.64 -14.66 5.64
CA THR A 209 4.06 -14.89 5.89
C THR A 209 4.27 -15.58 7.24
N ALA A 210 3.57 -15.18 8.31
CA ALA A 210 3.65 -15.83 9.61
C ALA A 210 3.26 -17.30 9.55
N LEU A 211 2.09 -17.62 8.96
CA LEU A 211 1.60 -19.00 8.86
C LEU A 211 2.47 -19.87 7.96
N ASN A 212 3.04 -19.32 6.88
CA ASN A 212 4.03 -20.04 6.07
C ASN A 212 5.30 -20.35 6.88
N MET A 213 5.75 -19.41 7.75
CA MET A 213 6.89 -19.67 8.64
C MET A 213 6.56 -20.74 9.67
N VAL A 214 5.36 -20.71 10.26
CA VAL A 214 4.85 -21.77 11.17
C VAL A 214 4.87 -23.12 10.47
N GLU A 215 4.26 -23.23 9.30
CA GLU A 215 4.18 -24.48 8.55
C GLU A 215 5.58 -25.02 8.19
N ASN A 216 6.42 -24.20 7.56
CA ASN A 216 7.76 -24.62 7.14
C ASN A 216 8.64 -24.97 8.34
N SER A 217 8.58 -24.23 9.44
CA SER A 217 9.37 -24.50 10.64
C SER A 217 8.91 -25.75 11.37
N TYR A 218 7.60 -26.00 11.40
CA TYR A 218 7.05 -27.22 11.96
C TYR A 218 7.60 -28.47 11.24
N PHE A 219 7.53 -28.52 9.91
CA PHE A 219 8.02 -29.66 9.15
C PHE A 219 9.56 -29.78 9.11
N ALA A 220 10.29 -28.70 9.29
CA ALA A 220 11.74 -28.70 9.36
C ALA A 220 12.29 -28.93 10.79
N SER A 221 11.42 -28.91 11.81
CA SER A 221 11.86 -29.13 13.20
C SER A 221 12.35 -30.56 13.45
N ASN A 222 13.26 -30.69 14.41
CA ASN A 222 13.80 -32.00 14.79
C ASN A 222 12.74 -32.87 15.47
N PHE A 223 12.70 -34.16 15.13
CA PHE A 223 11.81 -35.12 15.77
C PHE A 223 12.60 -35.89 16.84
N VAL A 224 12.23 -35.68 18.12
CA VAL A 224 12.91 -36.24 19.28
C VAL A 224 11.86 -36.76 20.26
N ASN A 225 12.01 -38.00 20.72
CA ASN A 225 11.15 -38.60 21.78
C ASN A 225 9.63 -38.45 21.54
N ASN A 226 9.14 -38.65 20.33
CA ASN A 226 7.74 -38.53 19.92
C ASN A 226 7.15 -37.10 19.87
N TYR A 227 7.95 -36.06 19.97
CA TYR A 227 7.53 -34.68 19.70
C TYR A 227 8.53 -33.95 18.80
N ARG A 228 8.09 -32.87 18.21
CA ARG A 228 8.94 -31.98 17.39
C ARG A 228 9.52 -30.89 18.30
N GLN A 229 10.79 -30.61 18.12
CA GLN A 229 11.48 -29.55 18.83
C GLN A 229 11.86 -28.44 17.87
N LEU A 230 11.29 -27.25 18.06
CA LEU A 230 11.55 -26.07 17.24
C LEU A 230 12.33 -25.04 18.04
N THR A 231 13.44 -24.61 17.46
CA THR A 231 14.32 -23.57 18.01
C THR A 231 14.43 -22.39 17.04
N VAL A 232 14.84 -21.24 17.53
CA VAL A 232 15.10 -20.05 16.70
C VAL A 232 16.17 -20.34 15.64
N GLU A 233 17.19 -21.15 15.93
CA GLU A 233 18.23 -21.55 14.97
C GLU A 233 17.65 -22.26 13.73
N ILE A 234 16.63 -23.11 13.91
CA ILE A 234 15.93 -23.79 12.80
C ILE A 234 15.22 -22.75 11.94
N LEU A 235 14.55 -21.77 12.57
CA LEU A 235 13.88 -20.68 11.86
C LEU A 235 14.86 -19.80 11.07
N GLU A 236 16.00 -19.48 11.65
CA GLU A 236 17.08 -18.73 10.99
C GLU A 236 17.60 -19.45 9.75
N ASN A 237 17.82 -20.74 9.87
CA ASN A 237 18.28 -21.59 8.75
C ASN A 237 17.26 -21.66 7.61
N ILE A 238 15.96 -21.78 7.92
CA ILE A 238 14.89 -21.83 6.94
C ILE A 238 14.71 -20.48 6.23
N THR A 239 14.78 -19.39 6.99
CA THR A 239 14.56 -18.06 6.44
C THR A 239 15.76 -17.53 5.65
N GLN A 240 16.91 -18.25 5.65
CA GLN A 240 18.18 -17.83 5.02
C GLN A 240 18.58 -16.38 5.34
N LYS A 241 18.13 -15.87 6.47
CA LYS A 241 18.31 -14.47 6.85
C LYS A 241 19.24 -14.40 8.04
N ARG A 242 20.48 -13.95 7.80
CA ARG A 242 21.38 -13.58 8.88
C ARG A 242 20.71 -12.53 9.78
N ASN A 243 20.94 -12.64 11.09
CA ASN A 243 20.46 -11.77 12.18
C ASN A 243 20.94 -10.29 12.10
N THR A 244 20.85 -9.65 10.94
CA THR A 244 21.21 -8.23 10.78
C THR A 244 19.98 -7.31 10.73
N ARG A 245 18.77 -7.86 10.92
CA ARG A 245 17.54 -7.06 10.85
C ARG A 245 17.30 -6.33 12.17
N TYR A 246 17.23 -5.04 12.09
CA TYR A 246 16.82 -4.20 13.20
C TYR A 246 15.30 -4.25 13.42
N SER A 247 14.86 -3.94 14.63
CA SER A 247 13.45 -3.82 15.03
C SER A 247 12.74 -2.74 14.22
N LYS A 248 11.42 -2.75 14.24
CA LYS A 248 10.59 -1.74 13.57
C LYS A 248 10.93 -0.31 14.03
N GLN A 249 11.29 -0.14 15.30
CA GLN A 249 11.74 1.15 15.85
C GLN A 249 13.10 1.55 15.26
N GLU A 250 14.06 0.63 15.23
CA GLU A 250 15.38 0.88 14.65
C GLU A 250 15.30 1.21 13.15
N HIS A 251 14.34 0.62 12.40
CA HIS A 251 14.08 0.99 11.01
C HIS A 251 13.83 2.50 10.85
N TYR A 252 12.95 3.06 11.67
CA TYR A 252 12.66 4.50 11.62
C TYR A 252 13.83 5.34 12.14
N ASP A 253 14.54 4.85 13.15
CA ASP A 253 15.69 5.54 13.73
C ASP A 253 16.84 5.63 12.73
N PHE A 254 17.17 4.53 12.03
CA PHE A 254 18.21 4.55 10.99
C PHE A 254 17.82 5.36 9.77
N ALA A 255 16.57 5.27 9.30
CA ALA A 255 16.07 6.10 8.21
C ALA A 255 16.10 7.59 8.56
N SER A 256 15.75 7.94 9.80
CA SER A 256 15.83 9.31 10.33
C SER A 256 17.27 9.81 10.44
N ALA A 257 18.17 8.99 10.98
CA ALA A 257 19.59 9.31 11.09
C ALA A 257 20.22 9.50 9.69
N PHE A 258 19.89 8.64 8.73
CA PHE A 258 20.31 8.74 7.34
C PHE A 258 19.92 10.09 6.72
N GLN A 259 18.63 10.45 6.79
CA GLN A 259 18.15 11.71 6.24
C GLN A 259 18.73 12.94 6.93
N LYS A 260 18.89 12.89 8.28
CA LYS A 260 19.52 13.97 9.06
C LYS A 260 20.99 14.16 8.71
N SER A 261 21.72 13.07 8.44
CA SER A 261 23.11 13.14 7.99
C SER A 261 23.23 13.79 6.61
N LEU A 262 22.35 13.44 5.67
CA LEU A 262 22.28 14.09 4.35
C LEU A 262 21.98 15.58 4.47
N ARG A 263 20.99 15.95 5.28
CA ARG A 263 20.61 17.35 5.57
C ARG A 263 21.76 18.12 6.23
N GLY A 264 22.45 17.48 7.17
CA GLY A 264 23.59 18.04 7.90
C GLY A 264 24.89 18.08 7.11
N SER A 265 24.89 17.60 5.84
CA SER A 265 26.07 17.55 4.96
C SER A 265 27.20 16.64 5.47
N ASP A 266 26.88 15.68 6.33
CA ASP A 266 27.81 14.65 6.80
C ASP A 266 27.75 13.43 5.89
N ALA A 267 28.64 13.40 4.88
CA ALA A 267 28.68 12.31 3.90
C ALA A 267 29.16 10.98 4.52
N ASP A 268 30.05 11.02 5.50
CA ASP A 268 30.59 9.82 6.14
C ASP A 268 29.51 9.13 7.00
N ALA A 269 28.78 9.89 7.82
CA ALA A 269 27.64 9.39 8.56
C ALA A 269 26.55 8.86 7.63
N ALA A 270 26.21 9.57 6.54
CA ALA A 270 25.21 9.13 5.57
C ALA A 270 25.60 7.80 4.90
N ILE A 271 26.86 7.60 4.53
CA ILE A 271 27.39 6.34 3.98
C ILE A 271 27.33 5.22 5.03
N TYR A 272 27.68 5.50 6.27
CA TYR A 272 27.57 4.52 7.36
C TYR A 272 26.13 4.04 7.53
N TYR A 273 25.15 4.96 7.60
CA TYR A 273 23.75 4.59 7.74
C TYR A 273 23.20 3.90 6.49
N LEU A 274 23.62 4.27 5.29
CA LEU A 274 23.31 3.53 4.06
C LEU A 274 23.79 2.06 4.18
N ALA A 275 25.04 1.84 4.55
CA ALA A 275 25.60 0.51 4.70
C ALA A 275 24.84 -0.30 5.78
N LYS A 276 24.53 0.33 6.91
CA LYS A 276 23.76 -0.29 8.00
C LYS A 276 22.36 -0.71 7.56
N MET A 277 21.65 0.13 6.78
CA MET A 277 20.34 -0.20 6.24
C MET A 277 20.42 -1.34 5.23
N ILE A 278 21.42 -1.36 4.33
CA ILE A 278 21.61 -2.45 3.36
C ILE A 278 21.89 -3.77 4.07
N GLU A 279 22.81 -3.80 5.02
CA GLU A 279 23.15 -5.00 5.81
C GLU A 279 21.97 -5.52 6.63
N ALA A 280 21.14 -4.61 7.14
CA ALA A 280 19.90 -4.96 7.83
C ALA A 280 18.79 -5.50 6.88
N GLY A 281 19.04 -5.54 5.58
CA GLY A 281 18.10 -6.04 4.56
C GLY A 281 16.96 -5.08 4.25
N GLU A 282 17.19 -3.77 4.41
CA GLU A 282 16.23 -2.76 4.00
C GLU A 282 15.98 -2.80 2.49
N ASP A 283 14.74 -2.56 2.06
CA ASP A 283 14.42 -2.46 0.64
C ASP A 283 15.22 -1.30 0.00
N PRO A 284 16.11 -1.56 -0.96
CA PRO A 284 16.90 -0.52 -1.60
C PRO A 284 16.04 0.54 -2.31
N ARG A 285 14.80 0.19 -2.69
CA ARG A 285 13.82 1.15 -3.24
C ARG A 285 13.31 2.09 -2.15
N PHE A 286 13.17 1.64 -0.91
CA PHE A 286 12.86 2.52 0.22
C PHE A 286 13.99 3.54 0.44
N ILE A 287 15.24 3.08 0.47
CA ILE A 287 16.41 3.93 0.64
C ILE A 287 16.48 4.99 -0.48
N SER A 288 16.35 4.58 -1.74
CA SER A 288 16.40 5.49 -2.87
C SER A 288 15.24 6.51 -2.89
N ARG A 289 14.03 6.13 -2.44
CA ARG A 289 12.93 7.09 -2.24
C ARG A 289 13.26 8.15 -1.19
N ARG A 290 13.97 7.78 -0.11
CA ARG A 290 14.44 8.78 0.88
C ARG A 290 15.45 9.75 0.29
N LEU A 291 16.34 9.29 -0.62
CA LEU A 291 17.25 10.15 -1.36
C LEU A 291 16.50 11.15 -2.25
N ILE A 292 15.47 10.72 -2.98
CA ILE A 292 14.64 11.59 -3.82
C ILE A 292 13.98 12.69 -2.97
N VAL A 293 13.37 12.32 -1.85
CA VAL A 293 12.74 13.28 -0.94
C VAL A 293 13.78 14.30 -0.44
N CYS A 294 14.92 13.82 0.12
CA CYS A 294 15.95 14.68 0.68
C CYS A 294 16.55 15.62 -0.38
N SER A 295 16.75 15.13 -1.62
CA SER A 295 17.27 15.98 -2.71
C SER A 295 16.31 17.12 -3.10
N ALA A 296 15.00 16.90 -3.00
CA ALA A 296 14.00 17.93 -3.28
C ALA A 296 13.74 18.85 -2.08
N GLU A 297 13.69 18.28 -0.85
CA GLU A 297 13.37 18.99 0.39
C GLU A 297 14.55 19.82 0.91
N ASP A 298 15.74 19.21 1.00
CA ASP A 298 16.89 19.80 1.70
C ASP A 298 17.91 20.46 0.76
N VAL A 299 18.08 19.96 -0.48
CA VAL A 299 18.94 20.57 -1.49
C VAL A 299 18.13 21.52 -2.37
N GLY A 300 16.99 21.07 -2.87
CA GLY A 300 16.05 21.88 -3.65
C GLY A 300 16.72 22.61 -4.82
N ASN A 301 16.41 23.89 -4.97
CA ASN A 301 16.93 24.73 -6.04
C ASN A 301 18.38 25.21 -5.83
N ALA A 302 19.01 24.90 -4.71
CA ALA A 302 20.43 25.21 -4.52
C ALA A 302 21.33 24.36 -5.44
N ASP A 303 20.90 23.12 -5.76
CA ASP A 303 21.51 22.25 -6.77
C ASP A 303 20.47 21.31 -7.39
N VAL A 304 19.95 21.71 -8.55
CA VAL A 304 18.91 20.94 -9.28
C VAL A 304 19.39 19.56 -9.76
N GLN A 305 20.71 19.35 -9.85
CA GLN A 305 21.26 18.04 -10.24
C GLN A 305 21.09 17.00 -9.15
N ALA A 306 20.95 17.39 -7.88
CA ALA A 306 20.77 16.45 -6.78
C ALA A 306 19.53 15.57 -6.99
N LEU A 307 18.43 16.16 -7.46
CA LEU A 307 17.20 15.39 -7.75
C LEU A 307 17.40 14.44 -8.93
N ASN A 308 18.10 14.87 -10.00
CA ASN A 308 18.42 14.02 -11.15
C ASN A 308 19.28 12.83 -10.73
N VAL A 309 20.29 13.05 -9.90
CA VAL A 309 21.17 12.00 -9.36
C VAL A 309 20.37 10.99 -8.53
N ALA A 310 19.46 11.46 -7.65
CA ALA A 310 18.60 10.62 -6.84
C ALA A 310 17.66 9.75 -7.70
N ILE A 311 17.03 10.33 -8.72
CA ILE A 311 16.12 9.60 -9.63
C ILE A 311 16.89 8.56 -10.44
N ASN A 312 18.09 8.89 -10.94
CA ASN A 312 18.91 7.93 -11.67
C ASN A 312 19.42 6.80 -10.78
N ALA A 313 19.77 7.08 -9.52
CA ALA A 313 20.10 6.04 -8.54
C ALA A 313 18.89 5.10 -8.27
N HIS A 314 17.68 5.66 -8.16
CA HIS A 314 16.46 4.86 -8.01
C HIS A 314 16.23 3.91 -9.20
N LYS A 315 16.37 4.42 -10.44
CA LYS A 315 16.28 3.59 -11.66
C LYS A 315 17.36 2.52 -11.71
N ALA A 316 18.59 2.84 -11.29
CA ALA A 316 19.67 1.87 -11.22
C ALA A 316 19.36 0.77 -10.19
N VAL A 317 18.74 1.10 -9.04
CA VAL A 317 18.27 0.12 -8.05
C VAL A 317 17.25 -0.84 -8.65
N GLU A 318 16.31 -0.35 -9.46
CA GLU A 318 15.29 -1.19 -10.11
C GLU A 318 15.88 -2.14 -11.16
N ILE A 319 16.92 -1.70 -11.88
CA ILE A 319 17.56 -2.47 -12.96
C ILE A 319 18.54 -3.50 -12.41
N LEU A 320 19.38 -3.10 -11.45
CA LEU A 320 20.50 -3.91 -10.98
C LEU A 320 20.14 -4.81 -9.80
N GLY A 321 19.35 -4.29 -8.84
CA GLY A 321 19.18 -4.97 -7.56
C GLY A 321 20.46 -5.00 -6.71
N LEU A 322 20.36 -5.57 -5.50
CA LEU A 322 21.53 -5.83 -4.66
C LEU A 322 22.22 -7.13 -5.09
N PRO A 323 23.54 -7.21 -4.97
CA PRO A 323 24.45 -6.30 -4.27
C PRO A 323 24.96 -5.09 -5.07
N GLU A 324 24.81 -5.03 -6.38
CA GLU A 324 25.44 -4.03 -7.26
C GLU A 324 24.83 -2.64 -7.06
N ALA A 325 23.53 -2.55 -6.77
CA ALA A 325 22.81 -1.28 -6.56
C ALA A 325 23.37 -0.43 -5.39
N ARG A 326 24.17 -1.03 -4.49
CA ARG A 326 24.86 -0.28 -3.43
C ARG A 326 25.79 0.81 -3.97
N ILE A 327 26.37 0.61 -5.17
CA ILE A 327 27.34 1.53 -5.76
C ILE A 327 26.66 2.83 -6.24
N PRO A 328 25.62 2.81 -7.10
CA PRO A 328 24.90 4.01 -7.47
C PRO A 328 24.19 4.67 -6.28
N LEU A 329 23.73 3.91 -5.28
CA LEU A 329 23.20 4.48 -4.04
C LEU A 329 24.28 5.27 -3.29
N ALA A 330 25.48 4.71 -3.09
CA ALA A 330 26.58 5.39 -2.42
C ALA A 330 27.02 6.66 -3.19
N GLN A 331 27.10 6.61 -4.52
CA GLN A 331 27.38 7.77 -5.35
C GLN A 331 26.37 8.90 -5.13
N ALA A 332 25.06 8.57 -5.14
CA ALA A 332 24.01 9.54 -4.91
C ALA A 332 24.04 10.12 -3.48
N VAL A 333 24.28 9.30 -2.48
CA VAL A 333 24.45 9.72 -1.08
C VAL A 333 25.57 10.75 -0.93
N ILE A 334 26.75 10.47 -1.47
CA ILE A 334 27.90 11.38 -1.40
C ILE A 334 27.58 12.70 -2.09
N TYR A 335 26.96 12.63 -3.28
CA TYR A 335 26.59 13.84 -4.05
C TYR A 335 25.60 14.71 -3.26
N ILE A 336 24.49 14.12 -2.79
CA ILE A 336 23.43 14.84 -2.08
C ILE A 336 23.94 15.40 -0.74
N ALA A 337 24.76 14.64 -0.01
CA ALA A 337 25.34 15.11 1.25
C ALA A 337 26.21 16.35 1.03
N LYS A 338 27.04 16.37 -0.03
CA LYS A 338 27.95 17.47 -0.33
C LYS A 338 27.32 18.64 -1.07
N ALA A 339 26.12 18.49 -1.63
CA ALA A 339 25.41 19.55 -2.31
C ALA A 339 25.04 20.72 -1.37
N PRO A 340 25.00 21.97 -1.85
CA PRO A 340 24.49 23.10 -1.07
C PRO A 340 23.02 22.84 -0.68
N LYS A 341 22.60 23.41 0.45
CA LYS A 341 21.27 23.14 1.04
C LYS A 341 20.33 24.33 0.90
N SER A 342 19.09 24.08 0.50
CA SER A 342 17.99 25.04 0.52
C SER A 342 16.65 24.31 0.62
N ASN A 343 15.91 24.58 1.66
CA ASN A 343 14.54 24.05 1.85
C ASN A 343 13.46 25.04 1.35
N GLN A 344 13.85 26.05 0.59
CA GLN A 344 12.95 27.14 0.16
C GLN A 344 11.70 26.61 -0.55
N ALA A 345 11.84 25.61 -1.43
CA ALA A 345 10.70 25.03 -2.15
C ALA A 345 9.69 24.37 -1.22
N CYS A 346 10.16 23.59 -0.23
CA CYS A 346 9.33 22.96 0.78
C CYS A 346 8.59 24.01 1.63
N VAL A 347 9.33 24.97 2.18
CA VAL A 347 8.76 26.04 3.00
C VAL A 347 7.74 26.89 2.23
N ALA A 348 7.99 27.16 0.94
CA ALA A 348 7.10 27.94 0.11
C ALA A 348 5.75 27.27 -0.10
N ILE A 349 5.77 25.98 -0.47
CA ILE A 349 4.52 25.22 -0.69
C ILE A 349 3.76 25.02 0.61
N ASP A 350 4.46 24.74 1.72
CA ASP A 350 3.83 24.57 3.03
C ASP A 350 3.12 25.83 3.52
N LYS A 351 3.74 27.01 3.32
CA LYS A 351 3.10 28.31 3.63
C LYS A 351 1.82 28.53 2.80
N ALA A 352 1.88 28.22 1.48
CA ALA A 352 0.72 28.38 0.61
C ALA A 352 -0.41 27.42 0.99
N LEU A 353 -0.09 26.15 1.32
CA LEU A 353 -1.07 25.18 1.81
C LEU A 353 -1.67 25.59 3.14
N ALA A 354 -0.88 26.13 4.07
CA ALA A 354 -1.37 26.64 5.35
C ALA A 354 -2.37 27.79 5.17
N ASP A 355 -2.11 28.71 4.25
CA ASP A 355 -3.03 29.80 3.91
C ASP A 355 -4.36 29.24 3.39
N ILE A 356 -4.33 28.31 2.43
CA ILE A 356 -5.55 27.66 1.91
C ILE A 356 -6.33 26.95 3.03
N HIS A 357 -5.65 26.18 3.87
CA HIS A 357 -6.27 25.45 4.98
C HIS A 357 -6.86 26.41 6.05
N SER A 358 -6.34 27.64 6.16
CA SER A 358 -6.88 28.65 7.05
C SER A 358 -8.10 29.40 6.49
N GLY A 359 -8.54 29.04 5.27
CA GLY A 359 -9.68 29.65 4.60
C GLY A 359 -9.32 30.77 3.62
N LEU A 360 -8.03 31.00 3.35
CA LEU A 360 -7.59 31.93 2.31
C LEU A 360 -7.57 31.25 0.92
N ASP A 361 -8.74 30.72 0.53
CA ASP A 361 -8.96 30.02 -0.74
C ASP A 361 -9.80 30.91 -1.67
N PHE A 362 -9.14 31.58 -2.59
CA PHE A 362 -9.75 32.54 -3.50
C PHE A 362 -9.57 32.11 -4.95
N PRO A 363 -10.57 32.40 -5.82
CA PRO A 363 -10.43 32.10 -7.23
C PRO A 363 -9.37 32.98 -7.89
N PRO A 364 -8.75 32.53 -9.00
CA PRO A 364 -7.78 33.35 -9.72
C PRO A 364 -8.41 34.65 -10.26
N PRO A 365 -7.65 35.75 -10.36
CA PRO A 365 -8.08 37.02 -10.96
C PRO A 365 -8.74 36.82 -12.33
N MET A 366 -9.72 37.66 -12.67
CA MET A 366 -10.52 37.50 -13.91
C MET A 366 -9.67 37.46 -15.20
N HIS A 367 -8.63 38.31 -15.28
CA HIS A 367 -7.73 38.35 -16.42
C HIS A 367 -6.85 37.10 -16.59
N LEU A 368 -6.67 36.29 -15.54
CA LEU A 368 -5.91 35.04 -15.58
C LEU A 368 -6.78 33.80 -15.85
N ARG A 369 -8.12 33.95 -15.85
CA ARG A 369 -9.03 32.82 -16.10
C ARG A 369 -9.00 32.42 -17.57
N ASP A 370 -9.21 31.12 -17.81
CA ASP A 370 -9.20 30.57 -19.16
C ASP A 370 -10.23 31.26 -20.07
N SER A 371 -9.79 31.78 -21.20
CA SER A 371 -10.59 32.47 -22.20
C SER A 371 -10.70 31.72 -23.54
N HIS A 372 -10.20 30.46 -23.63
CA HIS A 372 -10.11 29.72 -24.88
C HIS A 372 -11.42 28.97 -25.26
N TYR A 373 -12.49 29.08 -24.49
CA TYR A 373 -13.76 28.44 -24.80
C TYR A 373 -14.84 29.45 -25.26
N LYS A 374 -15.81 28.93 -26.00
CA LYS A 374 -16.93 29.73 -26.51
C LYS A 374 -17.69 30.36 -25.34
N ASP A 375 -17.96 31.64 -25.42
CA ASP A 375 -18.65 32.46 -24.41
C ASP A 375 -17.80 32.91 -23.19
N ALA A 376 -16.52 32.61 -23.09
CA ALA A 376 -15.65 33.08 -22.00
C ALA A 376 -15.66 34.61 -21.87
N SER A 377 -15.66 35.33 -22.99
CA SER A 377 -15.72 36.81 -23.04
C SER A 377 -17.02 37.38 -22.43
N LYS A 378 -18.14 36.64 -22.44
CA LYS A 378 -19.39 37.08 -21.79
C LYS A 378 -19.28 37.17 -20.27
N TYR A 379 -18.30 36.45 -19.71
CA TYR A 379 -18.01 36.42 -18.28
C TYR A 379 -16.81 37.28 -17.88
N GLY A 380 -16.21 38.00 -18.86
CA GLY A 380 -15.03 38.85 -18.66
C GLY A 380 -13.73 38.05 -18.40
N PHE A 381 -13.70 36.74 -18.75
CA PHE A 381 -12.53 35.92 -18.51
C PHE A 381 -11.43 36.24 -19.53
N GLY A 382 -10.18 36.41 -19.04
CA GLY A 382 -9.02 36.79 -19.83
C GLY A 382 -8.99 38.26 -20.20
N GLU A 383 -10.01 39.07 -19.84
CA GLU A 383 -10.05 40.47 -20.18
C GLU A 383 -8.94 41.27 -19.41
N GLY A 384 -8.14 42.01 -20.11
CA GLY A 384 -7.04 42.80 -19.53
C GLY A 384 -5.75 42.00 -19.29
N TYR A 385 -5.69 40.73 -19.68
CA TYR A 385 -4.43 39.97 -19.60
C TYR A 385 -3.40 40.53 -20.61
N VAL A 386 -2.23 40.83 -20.10
CA VAL A 386 -1.08 41.28 -20.95
C VAL A 386 -0.09 40.12 -21.07
N TYR A 387 0.18 39.71 -22.34
CA TYR A 387 1.14 38.65 -22.59
C TYR A 387 2.54 39.10 -22.28
N THR A 388 3.19 38.49 -21.30
CA THR A 388 4.43 38.95 -20.70
C THR A 388 5.60 38.98 -21.70
N HIS A 389 5.64 38.06 -22.68
CA HIS A 389 6.71 38.05 -23.69
C HIS A 389 6.66 39.24 -24.67
N ASP A 390 5.47 39.78 -24.95
CA ASP A 390 5.29 40.96 -25.79
C ASP A 390 5.54 42.26 -25.00
N ASN A 391 5.34 42.22 -23.66
CA ASN A 391 5.49 43.36 -22.78
C ASN A 391 6.21 42.96 -21.47
N PRO A 392 7.53 42.71 -21.52
CA PRO A 392 8.28 42.15 -20.40
C PRO A 392 8.35 43.08 -19.17
N ASP A 393 8.23 44.39 -19.39
CA ASP A 393 8.28 45.39 -18.32
C ASP A 393 6.93 45.67 -17.66
N PHE A 394 5.82 45.12 -18.20
CA PHE A 394 4.50 45.30 -17.63
C PHE A 394 4.31 44.44 -16.38
N LYS A 395 4.05 45.10 -15.26
CA LYS A 395 3.79 44.41 -13.98
C LYS A 395 2.31 44.23 -13.82
N GLN A 396 1.82 42.99 -13.99
CA GLN A 396 0.46 42.60 -13.67
C GLN A 396 0.41 41.77 -12.39
N GLN A 397 -0.75 41.75 -11.76
CA GLN A 397 -0.96 40.96 -10.56
C GLN A 397 -1.35 39.51 -10.91
N PHE A 398 -0.71 38.54 -10.27
CA PHE A 398 -0.97 37.11 -10.49
C PHE A 398 -1.69 36.44 -9.34
N LEU A 399 -1.51 36.94 -8.10
CA LEU A 399 -2.26 36.44 -6.94
C LEU A 399 -3.67 37.07 -6.91
N PRO A 400 -4.65 36.40 -6.28
CA PRO A 400 -5.94 37.00 -5.94
C PRO A 400 -5.75 38.33 -5.20
N ASP A 401 -6.71 39.26 -5.33
CA ASP A 401 -6.63 40.59 -4.73
C ASP A 401 -6.42 40.55 -3.22
N GLU A 402 -7.03 39.57 -2.55
CA GLU A 402 -6.93 39.34 -1.13
C GLU A 402 -5.52 38.88 -0.69
N LEU A 403 -4.75 38.32 -1.61
CA LEU A 403 -3.41 37.79 -1.38
C LEU A 403 -2.30 38.58 -2.06
N LYS A 404 -2.59 39.76 -2.65
CA LYS A 404 -1.64 40.54 -3.46
C LYS A 404 -0.32 40.85 -2.76
N ASP A 405 -0.34 41.04 -1.45
CA ASP A 405 0.84 41.38 -0.63
C ASP A 405 1.53 40.13 -0.02
N LYS A 406 1.00 38.94 -0.26
CA LYS A 406 1.59 37.68 0.24
C LYS A 406 2.88 37.33 -0.51
N LYS A 407 3.86 36.81 0.24
CA LYS A 407 5.11 36.27 -0.28
C LYS A 407 5.35 34.88 0.29
N TYR A 408 5.52 33.91 -0.59
CA TYR A 408 5.80 32.53 -0.21
C TYR A 408 7.30 32.21 -0.30
N LEU A 409 8.05 32.97 -1.10
CA LEU A 409 9.49 32.85 -1.29
C LEU A 409 10.26 33.84 -0.43
#